data_2595db44dfe2e70f9f3e3806a5f0e647
#
_entry.id   2595db44dfe2e70f9f3e3806a5f0e647
#
_cell.length_a   1.000
_cell.length_b   1.000
_cell.length_c   1.000
_cell.angle_alpha   90.00
_cell.angle_beta   90.00
_cell.angle_gamma   90.00
#
_symmetry.space_group_name_H-M   'P 1'
#
loop_
_entity.id
_entity.type
_entity.pdbx_description
1 polymer ?
#
loop_
_entity_poly.entity_id
_entity_poly.type
_entity_poly.pdbx_seq_one_letter_code
_entity_poly.pdbx_strand_id
1 'polypeptide(L)'
;MAIFSMVLSLLCGVSFFLFGMSLMGDGLKSVAGNKLEAFLYKMTNTPLKGVALGTGVTSVIQSSSATTVMVIGFVNSGMMKLKQAIGIIMGANIGTSITGWILCLSYIQGSGGIASILSTATISAVVAVIGIMLRMVCKRSVYRNIGNIMLGFAILMNGMQMMSGAVSPLRESPVFIDMLTMFSNPIAGILVGIAFTAVLQSASATVGVLQALSVTGILTFASAFPIVLGIGVGAACPVLISAVGANKNGKRTALVYLLNDLFGLILWSIVFYTLNAFIHFGVLDMIMTPVSIAFLNTIFRVATVVVLFPFISKLEKLVCYLVKDSAEELEDEADFDLLEERLLNYPALAIGQCHRAMNGMAKKLRKNVNRAMNLLNDYQQDKYDKVQRKEDLIDKYESRLGEYLIQLTKREMNTAQTRQTSLYLHTINDFERIGDHASYIAHMSNEMHDNHTNFSQTAWDELNVVMDAVREEINVTCNAFMNDDREAAQRVAPLGVVITRLCDELKMRHAERLSQGKCGLEEGTVFSDILNSFGRIASHCASAMTALMKSGEETTDIHIHNSRIYPTDSLEYYTYFKEYRQKYDIGTEVEHKLSMEPEEVE
;
A
#
# COMPACT_ATOMS: atom_id res chain seq x y z
N MET A 1 23.64 36.12 -26.84
CA MET A 1 22.32 35.94 -27.49
C MET A 1 22.17 34.53 -28.09
N ALA A 2 23.06 34.05 -28.97
CA ALA A 2 22.94 32.72 -29.60
C ALA A 2 22.89 31.54 -28.61
N ILE A 3 23.78 31.51 -27.59
CA ILE A 3 23.81 30.46 -26.56
C ILE A 3 22.51 30.46 -25.72
N PHE A 4 22.02 31.64 -25.34
CA PHE A 4 20.78 31.76 -24.61
C PHE A 4 19.57 31.26 -25.40
N SER A 5 19.45 31.63 -26.68
CA SER A 5 18.38 31.16 -27.56
C SER A 5 18.44 29.62 -27.75
N MET A 6 19.63 29.07 -27.86
CA MET A 6 19.85 27.63 -27.99
C MET A 6 19.45 26.87 -26.72
N VAL A 7 19.86 27.34 -25.54
CA VAL A 7 19.45 26.75 -24.25
C VAL A 7 17.94 26.82 -24.08
N LEU A 8 17.34 27.96 -24.44
CA LEU A 8 15.88 28.11 -24.37
C LEU A 8 15.14 27.16 -25.31
N SER A 9 15.66 27.00 -26.56
CA SER A 9 15.13 26.04 -27.53
C SER A 9 15.24 24.60 -27.04
N LEU A 10 16.37 24.25 -26.43
CA LEU A 10 16.59 22.93 -25.85
C LEU A 10 15.59 22.66 -24.70
N LEU A 11 15.45 23.60 -23.78
CA LEU A 11 14.50 23.50 -22.67
C LEU A 11 13.05 23.43 -23.16
N CYS A 12 12.69 24.18 -24.20
CA CYS A 12 11.38 24.12 -24.83
C CYS A 12 11.15 22.74 -25.48
N GLY A 13 12.15 22.21 -26.19
CA GLY A 13 12.09 20.86 -26.74
C GLY A 13 11.92 19.77 -25.68
N VAL A 14 12.66 19.87 -24.57
CA VAL A 14 12.49 18.96 -23.41
C VAL A 14 11.09 19.08 -22.81
N SER A 15 10.57 20.30 -22.69
CA SER A 15 9.21 20.53 -22.14
C SER A 15 8.12 19.91 -23.02
N PHE A 16 8.19 20.11 -24.34
CA PHE A 16 7.25 19.44 -25.27
C PHE A 16 7.41 17.92 -25.25
N PHE A 17 8.63 17.42 -25.19
CA PHE A 17 8.91 15.99 -25.09
C PHE A 17 8.26 15.38 -23.84
N LEU A 18 8.50 15.98 -22.65
CA LEU A 18 7.93 15.52 -21.39
C LEU A 18 6.41 15.60 -21.36
N PHE A 19 5.85 16.70 -21.88
CA PHE A 19 4.39 16.88 -21.97
C PHE A 19 3.77 15.87 -22.92
N GLY A 20 4.37 15.65 -24.10
CA GLY A 20 3.91 14.65 -25.07
C GLY A 20 3.94 13.24 -24.51
N MET A 21 5.03 12.90 -23.78
CA MET A 21 5.18 11.60 -23.12
C MET A 21 4.13 11.40 -22.02
N SER A 22 3.88 12.43 -21.19
CA SER A 22 2.83 12.39 -20.16
C SER A 22 1.44 12.21 -20.76
N LEU A 23 1.08 13.01 -21.76
CA LEU A 23 -0.22 12.95 -22.43
C LEU A 23 -0.45 11.58 -23.11
N MET A 24 0.58 11.03 -23.75
CA MET A 24 0.53 9.70 -24.36
C MET A 24 0.38 8.61 -23.28
N GLY A 25 1.16 8.67 -22.21
CA GLY A 25 1.11 7.72 -21.10
C GLY A 25 -0.24 7.73 -20.38
N ASP A 26 -0.78 8.91 -20.08
CA ASP A 26 -2.10 9.05 -19.44
C ASP A 26 -3.24 8.54 -20.34
N GLY A 27 -3.14 8.78 -21.64
CA GLY A 27 -4.06 8.22 -22.62
C GLY A 27 -4.00 6.68 -22.66
N LEU A 28 -2.81 6.10 -22.71
CA LEU A 28 -2.59 4.66 -22.69
C LEU A 28 -3.10 4.02 -21.37
N LYS A 29 -2.79 4.65 -20.23
CA LYS A 29 -3.28 4.23 -18.92
C LYS A 29 -4.82 4.25 -18.86
N SER A 30 -5.43 5.29 -19.39
CA SER A 30 -6.90 5.43 -19.41
C SER A 30 -7.59 4.42 -20.34
N VAL A 31 -6.97 4.06 -21.48
CA VAL A 31 -7.49 3.03 -22.39
C VAL A 31 -7.30 1.63 -21.81
N ALA A 32 -6.15 1.36 -21.18
CA ALA A 32 -5.87 0.09 -20.52
C ALA A 32 -6.78 -0.14 -19.30
N GLY A 33 -7.14 0.93 -18.59
CA GLY A 33 -8.10 0.96 -17.50
C GLY A 33 -7.83 -0.03 -16.37
N ASN A 34 -8.86 -0.30 -15.58
CA ASN A 34 -8.82 -1.26 -14.44
C ASN A 34 -8.48 -2.71 -14.85
N LYS A 35 -8.49 -3.01 -16.16
CA LYS A 35 -8.10 -4.33 -16.66
C LYS A 35 -6.62 -4.63 -16.42
N LEU A 36 -5.78 -3.58 -16.44
CA LEU A 36 -4.35 -3.72 -16.23
C LEU A 36 -4.02 -4.06 -14.77
N GLU A 37 -4.73 -3.43 -13.81
CA GLU A 37 -4.60 -3.73 -12.38
C GLU A 37 -5.09 -5.14 -12.06
N ALA A 38 -6.25 -5.53 -12.59
CA ALA A 38 -6.79 -6.88 -12.45
C ALA A 38 -5.88 -7.95 -13.09
N PHE A 39 -5.19 -7.60 -14.18
CA PHE A 39 -4.26 -8.49 -14.88
C PHE A 39 -2.97 -8.68 -14.08
N LEU A 40 -2.43 -7.60 -13.49
CA LEU A 40 -1.30 -7.65 -12.57
C LEU A 40 -1.59 -8.57 -11.38
N TYR A 41 -2.78 -8.48 -10.81
CA TYR A 41 -3.17 -9.29 -9.65
C TYR A 41 -3.31 -10.78 -9.99
N LYS A 42 -3.97 -11.13 -11.12
CA LYS A 42 -4.30 -12.53 -11.45
C LYS A 42 -3.14 -13.37 -11.99
N MET A 43 -2.10 -12.78 -12.58
CA MET A 43 -1.10 -13.53 -13.36
C MET A 43 0.29 -13.64 -12.73
N THR A 44 0.50 -13.21 -11.49
CA THR A 44 1.83 -13.13 -10.87
C THR A 44 2.27 -14.37 -10.09
N ASN A 45 1.73 -15.55 -10.38
CA ASN A 45 2.03 -16.79 -9.63
C ASN A 45 3.51 -17.25 -9.68
N THR A 46 4.29 -16.77 -10.64
CA THR A 46 5.73 -17.08 -10.74
C THR A 46 6.54 -15.83 -11.08
N PRO A 47 7.81 -15.70 -10.59
CA PRO A 47 8.65 -14.55 -10.89
C PRO A 47 8.85 -14.30 -12.40
N LEU A 48 8.93 -15.36 -13.23
CA LEU A 48 9.08 -15.23 -14.68
C LEU A 48 7.85 -14.58 -15.34
N LYS A 49 6.65 -14.98 -14.91
CA LYS A 49 5.40 -14.33 -15.35
C LYS A 49 5.37 -12.88 -14.88
N GLY A 50 5.90 -12.61 -13.68
CA GLY A 50 6.07 -11.25 -13.16
C GLY A 50 6.95 -10.40 -14.07
N VAL A 51 8.10 -10.91 -14.54
CA VAL A 51 8.99 -10.20 -15.48
C VAL A 51 8.27 -9.91 -16.79
N ALA A 52 7.62 -10.90 -17.41
CA ALA A 52 6.89 -10.71 -18.66
C ALA A 52 5.76 -9.68 -18.50
N LEU A 53 5.03 -9.75 -17.39
CA LEU A 53 3.94 -8.85 -17.07
C LEU A 53 4.43 -7.44 -16.81
N GLY A 54 5.47 -7.27 -15.98
CA GLY A 54 6.09 -5.98 -15.71
C GLY A 54 6.61 -5.31 -16.98
N THR A 55 7.23 -6.09 -17.89
CA THR A 55 7.66 -5.62 -19.20
C THR A 55 6.47 -5.12 -20.02
N GLY A 56 5.42 -5.90 -20.15
CA GLY A 56 4.23 -5.55 -20.93
C GLY A 56 3.51 -4.31 -20.37
N VAL A 57 3.27 -4.31 -19.06
CA VAL A 57 2.60 -3.19 -18.37
C VAL A 57 3.39 -1.90 -18.52
N THR A 58 4.69 -1.92 -18.28
CA THR A 58 5.53 -0.72 -18.40
C THR A 58 5.65 -0.25 -19.84
N SER A 59 5.69 -1.16 -20.81
CA SER A 59 5.66 -0.80 -22.24
C SER A 59 4.39 -0.08 -22.64
N VAL A 60 3.25 -0.46 -22.03
CA VAL A 60 1.96 0.19 -22.26
C VAL A 60 1.86 1.51 -21.48
N ILE A 61 2.18 1.52 -20.18
CA ILE A 61 2.10 2.73 -19.33
C ILE A 61 3.18 3.74 -19.68
N GLN A 62 4.30 3.31 -20.30
CA GLN A 62 5.47 4.13 -20.62
C GLN A 62 6.17 4.73 -19.39
N SER A 63 5.96 4.13 -18.20
CA SER A 63 6.52 4.59 -16.93
C SER A 63 6.81 3.42 -15.98
N SER A 64 8.08 3.10 -15.78
CA SER A 64 8.51 2.10 -14.80
C SER A 64 8.27 2.56 -13.36
N SER A 65 8.42 3.85 -13.09
CA SER A 65 8.14 4.41 -11.77
C SER A 65 6.66 4.26 -11.42
N ALA A 66 5.74 4.59 -12.34
CA ALA A 66 4.30 4.41 -12.11
C ALA A 66 3.94 2.93 -11.89
N THR A 67 4.50 2.02 -12.70
CA THR A 67 4.30 0.57 -12.52
C THR A 67 4.81 0.12 -11.16
N THR A 68 5.98 0.59 -10.73
CA THR A 68 6.56 0.21 -9.44
C THR A 68 5.77 0.79 -8.25
N VAL A 69 5.29 2.04 -8.34
CA VAL A 69 4.42 2.64 -7.30
C VAL A 69 3.12 1.86 -7.15
N MET A 70 2.52 1.41 -8.26
CA MET A 70 1.36 0.53 -8.21
C MET A 70 1.68 -0.80 -7.51
N VAL A 71 2.82 -1.41 -7.82
CA VAL A 71 3.28 -2.65 -7.17
C VAL A 71 3.56 -2.42 -5.68
N ILE A 72 4.15 -1.27 -5.30
CA ILE A 72 4.30 -0.87 -3.88
C ILE A 72 2.93 -0.84 -3.20
N GLY A 73 1.90 -0.28 -3.84
CA GLY A 73 0.54 -0.26 -3.32
C GLY A 73 -0.02 -1.67 -3.10
N PHE A 74 0.15 -2.59 -4.05
CA PHE A 74 -0.31 -3.98 -3.91
C PHE A 74 0.44 -4.77 -2.83
N VAL A 75 1.73 -4.54 -2.67
CA VAL A 75 2.51 -5.17 -1.60
C VAL A 75 2.15 -4.56 -0.24
N ASN A 76 1.94 -3.25 -0.19
CA ASN A 76 1.55 -2.52 1.02
C ASN A 76 0.17 -2.96 1.54
N SER A 77 -0.78 -3.23 0.64
CA SER A 77 -2.11 -3.75 0.99
C SER A 77 -2.15 -5.28 1.22
N GLY A 78 -1.01 -5.97 1.15
CA GLY A 78 -0.96 -7.43 1.30
C GLY A 78 -1.52 -8.23 0.12
N MET A 79 -1.96 -7.56 -0.96
CA MET A 79 -2.48 -8.21 -2.17
C MET A 79 -1.41 -8.94 -2.98
N MET A 80 -0.13 -8.63 -2.77
CA MET A 80 0.99 -9.20 -3.51
C MET A 80 2.18 -9.50 -2.58
N LYS A 81 2.81 -10.67 -2.75
CA LYS A 81 4.03 -11.02 -2.01
C LYS A 81 5.25 -10.27 -2.59
N LEU A 82 6.21 -9.90 -1.74
CA LEU A 82 7.45 -9.21 -2.13
C LEU A 82 8.19 -9.93 -3.27
N LYS A 83 8.28 -11.26 -3.23
CA LYS A 83 8.92 -12.07 -4.28
C LYS A 83 8.28 -11.92 -5.66
N GLN A 84 6.96 -11.76 -5.73
CA GLN A 84 6.23 -11.51 -6.97
C GLN A 84 6.52 -10.10 -7.49
N ALA A 85 6.54 -9.12 -6.57
CA ALA A 85 6.87 -7.74 -6.85
C ALA A 85 8.26 -7.58 -7.48
N ILE A 86 9.27 -8.32 -6.98
CA ILE A 86 10.63 -8.30 -7.53
C ILE A 86 10.61 -8.67 -9.03
N GLY A 87 9.87 -9.70 -9.42
CA GLY A 87 9.75 -10.09 -10.83
C GLY A 87 9.14 -8.98 -11.68
N ILE A 88 8.08 -8.33 -11.22
CA ILE A 88 7.42 -7.25 -11.95
C ILE A 88 8.36 -6.03 -12.09
N ILE A 89 9.08 -5.67 -11.04
CA ILE A 89 10.05 -4.56 -11.06
C ILE A 89 11.17 -4.82 -12.06
N MET A 90 11.73 -6.02 -12.07
CA MET A 90 12.71 -6.43 -13.08
C MET A 90 12.16 -6.31 -14.50
N GLY A 91 10.91 -6.75 -14.70
CA GLY A 91 10.22 -6.60 -15.99
C GLY A 91 9.96 -5.14 -16.36
N ALA A 92 9.55 -4.31 -15.40
CA ALA A 92 9.35 -2.88 -15.62
C ALA A 92 10.61 -2.19 -16.12
N ASN A 93 11.76 -2.59 -15.63
CA ASN A 93 13.06 -2.10 -16.12
C ASN A 93 13.29 -2.44 -17.60
N ILE A 94 12.98 -3.66 -18.04
CA ILE A 94 13.04 -4.04 -19.46
C ILE A 94 12.04 -3.22 -20.27
N GLY A 95 10.79 -3.09 -19.79
CA GLY A 95 9.71 -2.36 -20.47
C GLY A 95 10.07 -0.89 -20.77
N THR A 96 10.83 -0.25 -19.89
CA THR A 96 11.32 1.12 -20.09
C THR A 96 12.20 1.26 -21.35
N SER A 97 12.95 0.22 -21.74
CA SER A 97 13.81 0.28 -22.92
C SER A 97 13.02 0.39 -24.23
N ILE A 98 11.76 -0.08 -24.26
CA ILE A 98 10.89 0.02 -25.44
C ILE A 98 10.61 1.46 -25.83
N THR A 99 10.52 2.37 -24.84
CA THR A 99 10.39 3.79 -25.10
C THR A 99 11.53 4.32 -25.98
N GLY A 100 12.78 3.92 -25.71
CA GLY A 100 13.93 4.30 -26.53
C GLY A 100 13.77 3.92 -28.01
N TRP A 101 13.16 2.78 -28.30
CA TRP A 101 12.86 2.36 -29.68
C TRP A 101 11.74 3.18 -30.32
N ILE A 102 10.72 3.54 -29.55
CA ILE A 102 9.66 4.46 -30.04
C ILE A 102 10.27 5.81 -30.40
N LEU A 103 11.21 6.31 -29.60
CA LEU A 103 11.90 7.56 -29.84
C LEU A 103 12.78 7.52 -31.12
N CYS A 104 13.31 6.36 -31.49
CA CYS A 104 14.04 6.19 -32.74
C CYS A 104 13.21 6.53 -33.99
N LEU A 105 11.87 6.42 -33.88
CA LEU A 105 10.97 6.82 -34.97
C LEU A 105 11.12 8.31 -35.30
N SER A 106 11.60 9.16 -34.37
CA SER A 106 11.84 10.60 -34.60
C SER A 106 12.92 10.89 -35.61
N TYR A 107 13.78 9.92 -35.87
CA TYR A 107 14.98 10.06 -36.68
C TYR A 107 14.87 9.40 -38.06
N ILE A 108 13.68 8.92 -38.43
CA ILE A 108 13.43 8.39 -39.78
C ILE A 108 13.34 9.57 -40.75
N GLN A 109 14.38 9.75 -41.54
CA GLN A 109 14.47 10.76 -42.59
C GLN A 109 14.19 10.09 -43.94
N GLY A 110 13.14 10.51 -44.62
CA GLY A 110 12.85 10.09 -45.99
C GLY A 110 13.47 11.04 -46.99
N SER A 111 14.41 10.56 -47.82
CA SER A 111 15.02 11.33 -48.91
C SER A 111 14.40 10.94 -50.24
N GLY A 112 13.41 11.76 -50.72
CA GLY A 112 12.83 11.68 -52.07
C GLY A 112 11.59 10.82 -52.24
N GLY A 113 10.61 11.29 -53.02
CA GLY A 113 9.43 10.58 -53.49
C GLY A 113 8.54 10.05 -52.36
N ILE A 114 8.17 8.77 -52.43
CA ILE A 114 7.29 8.11 -51.44
C ILE A 114 7.92 8.10 -50.06
N ALA A 115 9.27 8.10 -49.93
CA ALA A 115 9.97 8.12 -48.65
C ALA A 115 9.76 9.42 -47.85
N SER A 116 9.47 10.56 -48.51
CA SER A 116 9.14 11.81 -47.82
C SER A 116 7.79 11.75 -47.08
N ILE A 117 6.85 10.93 -47.59
CA ILE A 117 5.56 10.70 -46.94
C ILE A 117 5.74 9.89 -45.65
N LEU A 118 6.75 9.03 -45.58
CA LEU A 118 7.12 8.22 -44.42
C LEU A 118 8.02 8.96 -43.43
N SER A 119 8.33 10.25 -43.68
CA SER A 119 9.15 11.05 -42.75
C SER A 119 8.41 11.26 -41.42
N THR A 120 9.13 11.32 -40.32
CA THR A 120 8.59 11.54 -38.98
C THR A 120 7.75 12.82 -38.91
N ALA A 121 8.16 13.88 -39.61
CA ALA A 121 7.41 15.13 -39.64
C ALA A 121 6.00 14.94 -40.25
N THR A 122 5.90 14.22 -41.36
CA THR A 122 4.63 13.95 -42.04
C THR A 122 3.74 13.02 -41.18
N ILE A 123 4.32 11.94 -40.66
CA ILE A 123 3.60 10.98 -39.81
C ILE A 123 3.07 11.70 -38.56
N SER A 124 3.90 12.48 -37.88
CA SER A 124 3.48 13.20 -36.67
C SER A 124 2.41 14.24 -36.95
N ALA A 125 2.45 14.93 -38.08
CA ALA A 125 1.42 15.87 -38.50
C ALA A 125 0.08 15.17 -38.75
N VAL A 126 0.08 14.08 -39.54
CA VAL A 126 -1.13 13.28 -39.80
C VAL A 126 -1.72 12.73 -38.51
N VAL A 127 -0.88 12.15 -37.64
CA VAL A 127 -1.29 11.62 -36.34
C VAL A 127 -1.87 12.73 -35.45
N ALA A 128 -1.28 13.96 -35.48
CA ALA A 128 -1.82 15.09 -34.74
C ALA A 128 -3.23 15.50 -35.22
N VAL A 129 -3.43 15.59 -36.53
CA VAL A 129 -4.73 15.97 -37.12
C VAL A 129 -5.80 14.92 -36.75
N ILE A 130 -5.49 13.65 -36.92
CA ILE A 130 -6.42 12.57 -36.54
C ILE A 130 -6.68 12.61 -35.03
N GLY A 131 -5.63 12.79 -34.22
CA GLY A 131 -5.72 12.84 -32.77
C GLY A 131 -6.63 13.96 -32.26
N ILE A 132 -6.49 15.19 -32.81
CA ILE A 132 -7.34 16.31 -32.42
C ILE A 132 -8.79 16.09 -32.85
N MET A 133 -9.02 15.52 -34.03
CA MET A 133 -10.36 15.16 -34.49
C MET A 133 -11.04 14.15 -33.55
N LEU A 134 -10.34 13.08 -33.21
CA LEU A 134 -10.87 12.07 -32.28
C LEU A 134 -11.18 12.68 -30.90
N ARG A 135 -10.30 13.56 -30.41
CA ARG A 135 -10.48 14.22 -29.11
C ARG A 135 -11.68 15.18 -29.08
N MET A 136 -11.89 15.96 -30.14
CA MET A 136 -12.93 17.01 -30.20
C MET A 136 -14.27 16.49 -30.65
N VAL A 137 -14.33 15.59 -31.64
CA VAL A 137 -15.57 15.15 -32.27
C VAL A 137 -16.19 13.94 -31.58
N CYS A 138 -15.34 13.01 -31.03
CA CYS A 138 -15.86 11.79 -30.48
C CYS A 138 -16.36 11.98 -29.03
N LYS A 139 -17.59 11.54 -28.76
CA LYS A 139 -18.22 11.59 -27.42
C LYS A 139 -17.78 10.45 -26.51
N ARG A 140 -17.36 9.30 -27.06
CA ARG A 140 -16.93 8.14 -26.25
C ARG A 140 -15.54 8.36 -25.67
N SER A 141 -15.39 8.14 -24.36
CA SER A 141 -14.13 8.30 -23.60
C SER A 141 -12.95 7.57 -24.24
N VAL A 142 -13.15 6.34 -24.72
CA VAL A 142 -12.09 5.53 -25.35
C VAL A 142 -11.48 6.23 -26.56
N TYR A 143 -12.29 6.77 -27.47
CA TYR A 143 -11.79 7.46 -28.66
C TYR A 143 -11.10 8.78 -28.31
N ARG A 144 -11.58 9.49 -27.29
CA ARG A 144 -10.91 10.71 -26.78
C ARG A 144 -9.53 10.39 -26.21
N ASN A 145 -9.41 9.28 -25.49
CA ASN A 145 -8.14 8.84 -24.95
C ASN A 145 -7.18 8.37 -26.06
N ILE A 146 -7.67 7.69 -27.09
CA ILE A 146 -6.88 7.39 -28.30
C ILE A 146 -6.41 8.70 -28.96
N GLY A 147 -7.26 9.71 -29.06
CA GLY A 147 -6.90 11.04 -29.51
C GLY A 147 -5.78 11.67 -28.68
N ASN A 148 -5.82 11.53 -27.36
CA ASN A 148 -4.75 11.99 -26.46
C ASN A 148 -3.43 11.24 -26.69
N ILE A 149 -3.47 9.93 -26.93
CA ILE A 149 -2.29 9.13 -27.27
C ILE A 149 -1.64 9.65 -28.55
N MET A 150 -2.45 9.88 -29.59
CA MET A 150 -1.99 10.36 -30.89
C MET A 150 -1.42 11.78 -30.80
N LEU A 151 -2.07 12.67 -30.08
CA LEU A 151 -1.58 14.03 -29.83
C LEU A 151 -0.28 14.01 -29.02
N GLY A 152 -0.23 13.21 -27.95
CA GLY A 152 0.95 13.01 -27.12
C GLY A 152 2.15 12.54 -27.95
N PHE A 153 1.94 11.55 -28.81
CA PHE A 153 2.96 11.08 -29.75
C PHE A 153 3.46 12.18 -30.69
N ALA A 154 2.57 12.95 -31.29
CA ALA A 154 2.95 14.04 -32.21
C ALA A 154 3.73 15.15 -31.50
N ILE A 155 3.30 15.55 -30.29
CA ILE A 155 4.00 16.56 -29.47
C ILE A 155 5.38 16.04 -29.05
N LEU A 156 5.48 14.79 -28.64
CA LEU A 156 6.74 14.13 -28.27
C LEU A 156 7.72 14.14 -29.45
N MET A 157 7.27 13.77 -30.65
CA MET A 157 8.11 13.78 -31.86
C MET A 157 8.61 15.19 -32.20
N ASN A 158 7.74 16.20 -32.10
CA ASN A 158 8.14 17.60 -32.29
C ASN A 158 9.15 18.05 -31.23
N GLY A 159 8.96 17.68 -29.96
CA GLY A 159 9.93 17.96 -28.88
C GLY A 159 11.31 17.36 -29.17
N MET A 160 11.35 16.11 -29.66
CA MET A 160 12.60 15.46 -30.07
C MET A 160 13.29 16.20 -31.23
N GLN A 161 12.56 16.64 -32.25
CA GLN A 161 13.10 17.42 -33.37
C GLN A 161 13.63 18.78 -32.90
N MET A 162 12.91 19.45 -32.01
CA MET A 162 13.38 20.72 -31.41
C MET A 162 14.67 20.54 -30.61
N MET A 163 14.75 19.49 -29.78
CA MET A 163 16.00 19.18 -29.05
C MET A 163 17.16 18.92 -30.01
N SER A 164 16.97 18.09 -31.03
CA SER A 164 17.99 17.75 -32.01
C SER A 164 18.44 18.99 -32.81
N GLY A 165 17.51 19.84 -33.21
CA GLY A 165 17.79 21.12 -33.88
C GLY A 165 18.55 22.10 -32.99
N ALA A 166 18.22 22.18 -31.72
CA ALA A 166 18.87 23.06 -30.74
C ALA A 166 20.33 22.63 -30.49
N VAL A 167 20.64 21.31 -30.45
CA VAL A 167 22.00 20.82 -30.19
C VAL A 167 22.85 20.68 -31.43
N SER A 168 22.28 20.69 -32.63
CA SER A 168 23.01 20.53 -33.89
C SER A 168 24.15 21.55 -34.07
N PRO A 169 23.99 22.85 -33.74
CA PRO A 169 25.08 23.82 -33.86
C PRO A 169 26.26 23.58 -32.90
N LEU A 170 26.04 22.79 -31.83
CA LEU A 170 27.10 22.47 -30.86
C LEU A 170 28.17 21.54 -31.41
N ARG A 171 27.92 20.91 -32.54
CA ARG A 171 28.86 20.02 -33.21
C ARG A 171 30.21 20.67 -33.47
N GLU A 172 30.23 21.98 -33.72
CA GLU A 172 31.43 22.74 -34.03
C GLU A 172 31.99 23.51 -32.82
N SER A 173 31.37 23.38 -31.64
CA SER A 173 31.82 24.08 -30.43
C SER A 173 32.90 23.29 -29.69
N PRO A 174 34.14 23.81 -29.61
CA PRO A 174 35.22 23.14 -28.86
C PRO A 174 34.88 22.91 -27.39
N VAL A 175 34.22 23.88 -26.74
CA VAL A 175 33.82 23.79 -25.34
C VAL A 175 32.82 22.64 -25.11
N PHE A 176 31.94 22.42 -26.07
CA PHE A 176 30.96 21.32 -25.97
C PHE A 176 31.65 19.96 -26.20
N ILE A 177 32.58 19.89 -27.13
CA ILE A 177 33.37 18.68 -27.38
C ILE A 177 34.20 18.32 -26.13
N ASP A 178 34.85 19.29 -25.52
CA ASP A 178 35.63 19.10 -24.29
C ASP A 178 34.73 18.63 -23.13
N MET A 179 33.55 19.22 -23.00
CA MET A 179 32.55 18.78 -21.98
C MET A 179 32.11 17.33 -22.21
N LEU A 180 31.82 16.94 -23.45
CA LEU A 180 31.43 15.55 -23.76
C LEU A 180 32.56 14.56 -23.52
N THR A 181 33.83 14.98 -23.78
CA THR A 181 35.00 14.14 -23.50
C THR A 181 35.24 13.95 -22.01
N MET A 182 34.89 14.92 -21.15
CA MET A 182 34.92 14.73 -19.69
C MET A 182 34.00 13.58 -19.24
N PHE A 183 32.88 13.36 -19.92
CA PHE A 183 31.97 12.26 -19.62
C PHE A 183 32.50 10.89 -20.06
N SER A 184 33.58 10.81 -20.79
CA SER A 184 34.33 9.57 -21.05
C SER A 184 34.99 9.03 -19.78
N ASN A 185 35.20 9.87 -18.76
CA ASN A 185 35.53 9.39 -17.43
C ASN A 185 34.32 8.60 -16.85
N PRO A 186 34.49 7.31 -16.49
CA PRO A 186 33.39 6.46 -16.06
C PRO A 186 32.61 7.04 -14.87
N ILE A 187 33.31 7.57 -13.88
CA ILE A 187 32.69 8.12 -12.68
C ILE A 187 31.89 9.39 -13.00
N ALA A 188 32.47 10.31 -13.78
CA ALA A 188 31.79 11.54 -14.17
C ALA A 188 30.56 11.27 -15.02
N GLY A 189 30.64 10.37 -16.00
CA GLY A 189 29.52 9.98 -16.85
C GLY A 189 28.39 9.32 -16.05
N ILE A 190 28.70 8.41 -15.12
CA ILE A 190 27.72 7.76 -14.23
C ILE A 190 27.02 8.82 -13.36
N LEU A 191 27.77 9.71 -12.71
CA LEU A 191 27.21 10.75 -11.85
C LEU A 191 26.29 11.70 -12.62
N VAL A 192 26.67 12.09 -13.82
CA VAL A 192 25.83 12.92 -14.71
C VAL A 192 24.55 12.17 -15.09
N GLY A 193 24.65 10.89 -15.45
CA GLY A 193 23.48 10.06 -15.74
C GLY A 193 22.51 9.97 -14.56
N ILE A 194 23.03 9.75 -13.34
CA ILE A 194 22.24 9.70 -12.10
C ILE A 194 21.58 11.06 -11.85
N ALA A 195 22.36 12.14 -11.79
CA ALA A 195 21.88 13.46 -11.41
C ALA A 195 20.84 13.98 -12.41
N PHE A 196 21.11 13.85 -13.71
CA PHE A 196 20.21 14.33 -14.76
C PHE A 196 18.88 13.55 -14.76
N THR A 197 18.95 12.22 -14.59
CA THR A 197 17.73 11.41 -14.50
C THR A 197 16.94 11.66 -13.21
N ALA A 198 17.62 11.90 -12.09
CA ALA A 198 16.97 12.25 -10.83
C ALA A 198 16.22 13.60 -10.93
N VAL A 199 16.79 14.58 -11.63
CA VAL A 199 16.15 15.88 -11.88
C VAL A 199 14.95 15.73 -12.82
N LEU A 200 15.10 15.01 -13.94
CA LEU A 200 14.01 14.77 -14.88
C LEU A 200 12.96 13.77 -14.36
N GLN A 201 13.29 13.00 -13.33
CA GLN A 201 12.46 11.94 -12.76
C GLN A 201 11.97 10.90 -13.80
N SER A 202 12.68 10.77 -14.92
CA SER A 202 12.30 9.91 -16.03
C SER A 202 13.52 9.37 -16.77
N ALA A 203 13.70 8.04 -16.70
CA ALA A 203 14.75 7.35 -17.46
C ALA A 203 14.55 7.51 -18.97
N SER A 204 13.32 7.41 -19.45
CA SER A 204 12.99 7.55 -20.88
C SER A 204 13.32 8.95 -21.41
N ALA A 205 13.08 9.99 -20.58
CA ALA A 205 13.40 11.36 -20.93
C ALA A 205 14.91 11.55 -21.09
N THR A 206 15.70 11.01 -20.15
CA THR A 206 17.17 11.09 -20.24
C THR A 206 17.71 10.35 -21.46
N VAL A 207 17.16 9.16 -21.76
CA VAL A 207 17.51 8.43 -22.99
C VAL A 207 17.18 9.26 -24.23
N GLY A 208 16.02 9.91 -24.26
CA GLY A 208 15.60 10.78 -25.36
C GLY A 208 16.54 11.97 -25.56
N VAL A 209 16.97 12.65 -24.49
CA VAL A 209 17.98 13.73 -24.57
C VAL A 209 19.32 13.18 -25.09
N LEU A 210 19.74 12.00 -24.61
CA LEU A 210 20.96 11.39 -25.08
C LEU A 210 20.92 11.02 -26.59
N GLN A 211 19.75 10.54 -27.05
CA GLN A 211 19.48 10.29 -28.47
C GLN A 211 19.52 11.60 -29.30
N ALA A 212 18.94 12.68 -28.77
CA ALA A 212 19.02 13.98 -29.44
C ALA A 212 20.46 14.48 -29.55
N LEU A 213 21.26 14.32 -28.49
CA LEU A 213 22.68 14.66 -28.49
C LEU A 213 23.47 13.79 -29.48
N SER A 214 23.12 12.54 -29.67
CA SER A 214 23.83 11.65 -30.60
C SER A 214 23.75 12.10 -32.08
N VAL A 215 22.72 12.87 -32.43
CA VAL A 215 22.57 13.45 -33.79
C VAL A 215 23.69 14.43 -34.12
N THR A 216 24.35 15.01 -33.11
CA THR A 216 25.55 15.87 -33.35
C THR A 216 26.70 15.11 -33.99
N GLY A 217 26.74 13.77 -33.88
CA GLY A 217 27.83 12.94 -34.42
C GLY A 217 29.13 13.02 -33.62
N ILE A 218 29.10 13.60 -32.41
CA ILE A 218 30.28 13.74 -31.52
C ILE A 218 30.25 12.73 -30.40
N LEU A 219 29.04 12.31 -30.00
CA LEU A 219 28.83 11.42 -28.84
C LEU A 219 29.42 10.04 -29.15
N THR A 220 30.46 9.67 -28.44
CA THR A 220 31.10 8.35 -28.54
C THR A 220 30.50 7.35 -27.59
N PHE A 221 30.72 6.06 -27.82
CA PHE A 221 30.36 5.00 -26.90
C PHE A 221 31.00 5.21 -25.51
N ALA A 222 32.27 5.65 -25.48
CA ALA A 222 32.98 5.95 -24.25
C ALA A 222 32.26 6.95 -23.35
N SER A 223 31.61 7.97 -23.94
CA SER A 223 30.82 8.96 -23.18
C SER A 223 29.38 8.50 -22.90
N ALA A 224 28.73 7.78 -23.83
CA ALA A 224 27.34 7.37 -23.69
C ALA A 224 27.17 6.22 -22.71
N PHE A 225 28.07 5.24 -22.68
CA PHE A 225 27.96 4.03 -21.85
C PHE A 225 27.86 4.35 -20.37
N PRO A 226 28.75 5.13 -19.72
CA PRO A 226 28.65 5.42 -18.30
C PRO A 226 27.38 6.24 -17.96
N ILE A 227 26.94 7.15 -18.86
CA ILE A 227 25.70 7.89 -18.67
C ILE A 227 24.52 6.92 -18.65
N VAL A 228 24.42 5.97 -19.58
CA VAL A 228 23.34 4.96 -19.63
C VAL A 228 23.32 4.10 -18.37
N LEU A 229 24.48 3.72 -17.83
CA LEU A 229 24.56 3.00 -16.55
C LEU A 229 23.96 3.81 -15.38
N GLY A 230 24.21 5.13 -15.36
CA GLY A 230 23.69 6.01 -14.30
C GLY A 230 22.18 6.26 -14.38
N ILE A 231 21.57 6.19 -15.57
CA ILE A 231 20.13 6.48 -15.80
C ILE A 231 19.24 5.63 -14.89
N GLY A 232 19.51 4.35 -14.74
CA GLY A 232 18.71 3.44 -13.94
C GLY A 232 18.63 3.87 -12.48
N VAL A 233 19.78 4.16 -11.87
CA VAL A 233 19.86 4.59 -10.47
C VAL A 233 19.14 5.93 -10.24
N GLY A 234 19.31 6.89 -11.18
CA GLY A 234 18.60 8.16 -11.10
C GLY A 234 17.08 8.02 -11.17
N ALA A 235 16.58 7.04 -11.93
CA ALA A 235 15.16 6.74 -12.06
C ALA A 235 14.52 6.15 -10.78
N ALA A 236 15.32 5.72 -9.80
CA ALA A 236 14.82 5.26 -8.52
C ALA A 236 14.32 6.40 -7.61
N CYS A 237 14.74 7.64 -7.83
CA CYS A 237 14.34 8.78 -6.98
C CYS A 237 12.83 8.91 -6.77
N PRO A 238 11.97 8.99 -7.81
CA PRO A 238 10.52 9.12 -7.61
C PRO A 238 9.91 7.91 -6.91
N VAL A 239 10.45 6.71 -7.12
CA VAL A 239 10.00 5.48 -6.47
C VAL A 239 10.33 5.49 -4.97
N LEU A 240 11.54 5.92 -4.60
CA LEU A 240 11.94 6.05 -3.21
C LEU A 240 11.13 7.12 -2.47
N ILE A 241 10.86 8.25 -3.12
CA ILE A 241 10.01 9.31 -2.55
C ILE A 241 8.59 8.79 -2.30
N SER A 242 8.01 8.03 -3.24
CA SER A 242 6.67 7.44 -3.09
C SER A 242 6.57 6.42 -1.95
N ALA A 243 7.68 5.83 -1.53
CA ALA A 243 7.72 4.87 -0.44
C ALA A 243 7.89 5.50 0.96
N VAL A 244 8.02 6.82 1.07
CA VAL A 244 8.21 7.55 2.35
C VAL A 244 6.92 7.38 3.13
N GLY A 245 6.19 6.94 3.46
CA GLY A 245 4.98 6.69 4.29
C GLY A 245 4.46 5.26 4.13
N ALA A 246 5.06 4.47 3.24
CA ALA A 246 4.64 3.10 3.06
C ALA A 246 5.07 2.21 4.25
N ASN A 247 4.36 1.10 4.44
CA ASN A 247 4.78 0.06 5.38
C ASN A 247 6.15 -0.54 4.99
N LYS A 248 6.68 -1.44 5.81
CA LYS A 248 8.01 -2.03 5.58
C LYS A 248 8.11 -2.79 4.26
N ASN A 249 7.08 -3.51 3.87
CA ASN A 249 7.07 -4.25 2.62
C ASN A 249 7.00 -3.33 1.40
N GLY A 250 6.28 -2.21 1.50
CA GLY A 250 6.32 -1.13 0.50
C GLY A 250 7.71 -0.51 0.36
N LYS A 251 8.39 -0.21 1.48
CA LYS A 251 9.78 0.28 1.50
C LYS A 251 10.77 -0.73 0.92
N ARG A 252 10.62 -2.02 1.24
CA ARG A 252 11.41 -3.12 0.64
C ARG A 252 11.22 -3.17 -0.87
N THR A 253 9.98 -3.01 -1.33
CA THR A 253 9.65 -3.00 -2.76
C THR A 253 10.32 -1.84 -3.50
N ALA A 254 10.32 -0.64 -2.93
CA ALA A 254 11.04 0.51 -3.50
C ALA A 254 12.56 0.30 -3.51
N LEU A 255 13.10 -0.29 -2.45
CA LEU A 255 14.52 -0.61 -2.34
C LEU A 255 14.95 -1.66 -3.39
N VAL A 256 14.08 -2.62 -3.73
CA VAL A 256 14.32 -3.58 -4.83
C VAL A 256 14.57 -2.86 -6.14
N TYR A 257 13.79 -1.82 -6.47
CA TYR A 257 13.99 -1.05 -7.71
C TYR A 257 15.39 -0.40 -7.74
N LEU A 258 15.77 0.29 -6.66
CA LEU A 258 17.10 0.89 -6.55
C LEU A 258 18.21 -0.16 -6.64
N LEU A 259 18.10 -1.26 -5.88
CA LEU A 259 19.15 -2.28 -5.85
C LEU A 259 19.31 -3.00 -7.18
N ASN A 260 18.23 -3.25 -7.92
CA ASN A 260 18.30 -3.85 -9.24
C ASN A 260 19.19 -3.02 -10.18
N ASP A 261 18.97 -1.70 -10.23
CA ASP A 261 19.74 -0.82 -11.12
C ASP A 261 21.15 -0.53 -10.59
N LEU A 262 21.31 -0.45 -9.27
CA LEU A 262 22.62 -0.29 -8.64
C LEU A 262 23.52 -1.52 -8.87
N PHE A 263 22.98 -2.74 -8.72
CA PHE A 263 23.74 -3.96 -9.04
C PHE A 263 24.07 -4.04 -10.52
N GLY A 264 23.13 -3.67 -11.41
CA GLY A 264 23.41 -3.59 -12.85
C GLY A 264 24.53 -2.61 -13.15
N LEU A 265 24.48 -1.42 -12.58
CA LEU A 265 25.53 -0.40 -12.73
C LEU A 265 26.90 -0.94 -12.28
N ILE A 266 27.00 -1.47 -11.07
CA ILE A 266 28.26 -1.97 -10.51
C ILE A 266 28.78 -3.14 -11.34
N LEU A 267 27.93 -4.13 -11.63
CA LEU A 267 28.32 -5.32 -12.37
C LEU A 267 28.87 -4.97 -13.75
N TRP A 268 28.13 -4.22 -14.53
CA TRP A 268 28.51 -3.92 -15.90
C TRP A 268 29.65 -2.91 -15.98
N SER A 269 29.79 -2.02 -15.01
CA SER A 269 30.99 -1.18 -14.91
C SER A 269 32.24 -2.03 -14.68
N ILE A 270 32.21 -2.93 -13.70
CA ILE A 270 33.36 -3.81 -13.41
C ILE A 270 33.67 -4.69 -14.63
N VAL A 271 32.66 -5.39 -15.17
CA VAL A 271 32.85 -6.31 -16.29
C VAL A 271 33.41 -5.58 -17.53
N PHE A 272 32.77 -4.48 -17.91
CA PHE A 272 33.16 -3.77 -19.12
C PHE A 272 34.56 -3.14 -19.00
N TYR A 273 34.80 -2.37 -17.94
CA TYR A 273 36.09 -1.67 -17.82
C TYR A 273 37.26 -2.62 -17.52
N THR A 274 37.01 -3.72 -16.80
CA THR A 274 38.04 -4.76 -16.61
C THR A 274 38.35 -5.46 -17.92
N LEU A 275 37.34 -5.89 -18.69
CA LEU A 275 37.58 -6.50 -19.99
C LEU A 275 38.27 -5.53 -20.96
N ASN A 276 37.88 -4.25 -20.97
CA ASN A 276 38.48 -3.23 -21.79
C ASN A 276 39.95 -3.01 -21.45
N ALA A 277 40.37 -3.12 -20.19
CA ALA A 277 41.76 -2.99 -19.78
C ALA A 277 42.67 -4.10 -20.38
N PHE A 278 42.08 -5.30 -20.65
CA PHE A 278 42.82 -6.41 -21.26
C PHE A 278 42.70 -6.47 -22.78
N ILE A 279 41.51 -6.19 -23.33
CA ILE A 279 41.17 -6.44 -24.75
C ILE A 279 41.30 -5.16 -25.59
N HIS A 280 41.22 -3.98 -24.97
CA HIS A 280 41.25 -2.66 -25.64
C HIS A 280 40.17 -2.59 -26.74
N PHE A 281 38.91 -2.57 -26.34
CA PHE A 281 37.78 -2.57 -27.28
C PHE A 281 37.78 -1.34 -28.19
N GLY A 282 37.89 -1.53 -29.50
CA GLY A 282 37.74 -0.45 -30.49
C GLY A 282 36.34 0.18 -30.56
N VAL A 283 35.39 -0.37 -29.81
CA VAL A 283 34.02 0.16 -29.74
C VAL A 283 33.92 1.49 -28.97
N LEU A 284 34.94 1.84 -28.17
CA LEU A 284 34.94 3.08 -27.38
C LEU A 284 34.85 4.35 -28.24
N ASP A 285 35.52 4.34 -29.41
CA ASP A 285 35.55 5.46 -30.34
C ASP A 285 34.37 5.47 -31.33
N MET A 286 33.49 4.46 -31.22
CA MET A 286 32.33 4.38 -32.10
C MET A 286 31.37 5.53 -31.82
N ILE A 287 31.03 6.28 -32.87
CA ILE A 287 30.02 7.34 -32.78
C ILE A 287 28.64 6.71 -32.55
N MET A 288 27.96 7.18 -31.52
CA MET A 288 26.63 6.69 -31.15
C MET A 288 25.55 7.34 -32.01
N THR A 289 24.62 6.53 -32.45
CA THR A 289 23.39 6.93 -33.12
C THR A 289 22.19 6.78 -32.20
N PRO A 290 21.02 7.38 -32.47
CA PRO A 290 19.81 7.15 -31.67
C PRO A 290 19.46 5.67 -31.50
N VAL A 291 19.66 4.88 -32.58
CA VAL A 291 19.39 3.43 -32.56
C VAL A 291 20.40 2.69 -31.67
N SER A 292 21.70 3.02 -31.77
CA SER A 292 22.71 2.37 -30.93
C SER A 292 22.54 2.70 -29.44
N ILE A 293 22.03 3.88 -29.09
CA ILE A 293 21.68 4.24 -27.72
C ILE A 293 20.47 3.40 -27.22
N ALA A 294 19.42 3.27 -28.03
CA ALA A 294 18.27 2.41 -27.68
C ALA A 294 18.71 0.96 -27.50
N PHE A 295 19.55 0.47 -28.37
CA PHE A 295 20.11 -0.89 -28.32
C PHE A 295 20.96 -1.11 -27.06
N LEU A 296 21.90 -0.19 -26.78
CA LEU A 296 22.73 -0.21 -25.58
C LEU A 296 21.87 -0.24 -24.29
N ASN A 297 20.88 0.66 -24.19
CA ASN A 297 19.98 0.71 -23.05
C ASN A 297 19.17 -0.60 -22.91
N THR A 298 18.74 -1.20 -24.02
CA THR A 298 17.99 -2.47 -24.01
C THR A 298 18.86 -3.63 -23.54
N ILE A 299 20.06 -3.77 -24.13
CA ILE A 299 21.01 -4.82 -23.74
C ILE A 299 21.36 -4.70 -22.26
N PHE A 300 21.69 -3.52 -21.78
CA PHE A 300 22.03 -3.28 -20.38
C PHE A 300 20.90 -3.76 -19.45
N ARG A 301 19.65 -3.38 -19.71
CA ARG A 301 18.50 -3.75 -18.88
C ARG A 301 18.18 -5.23 -18.96
N VAL A 302 18.13 -5.80 -20.14
CA VAL A 302 17.86 -7.23 -20.34
C VAL A 302 18.96 -8.08 -19.70
N ALA A 303 20.23 -7.76 -19.96
CA ALA A 303 21.35 -8.49 -19.41
C ALA A 303 21.39 -8.40 -17.86
N THR A 304 21.09 -7.24 -17.29
CA THR A 304 20.98 -7.06 -15.84
C THR A 304 19.91 -7.99 -15.27
N VAL A 305 18.71 -8.02 -15.87
CA VAL A 305 17.62 -8.88 -15.40
C VAL A 305 17.97 -10.35 -15.56
N VAL A 306 18.55 -10.76 -16.68
CA VAL A 306 18.98 -12.16 -16.91
C VAL A 306 19.98 -12.62 -15.84
N VAL A 307 20.96 -11.78 -15.51
CA VAL A 307 21.96 -12.12 -14.47
C VAL A 307 21.35 -12.12 -13.08
N LEU A 308 20.47 -11.16 -12.75
CA LEU A 308 19.89 -11.06 -11.41
C LEU A 308 18.70 -12.00 -11.17
N PHE A 309 18.05 -12.48 -12.22
CA PHE A 309 16.86 -13.35 -12.10
C PHE A 309 17.08 -14.59 -11.22
N PRO A 310 18.18 -15.37 -11.35
CA PRO A 310 18.45 -16.49 -10.46
C PRO A 310 18.64 -16.09 -8.99
N PHE A 311 18.94 -14.82 -8.72
CA PHE A 311 19.23 -14.29 -7.39
C PHE A 311 18.05 -13.58 -6.73
N ILE A 312 16.83 -13.67 -7.28
CA ILE A 312 15.61 -13.05 -6.73
C ILE A 312 15.46 -13.35 -5.23
N SER A 313 15.62 -14.62 -4.81
CA SER A 313 15.49 -14.99 -3.40
C SER A 313 16.63 -14.43 -2.51
N LYS A 314 17.81 -14.16 -3.08
CA LYS A 314 18.89 -13.48 -2.36
C LYS A 314 18.62 -11.98 -2.24
N LEU A 315 18.09 -11.37 -3.30
CA LEU A 315 17.68 -9.97 -3.30
C LEU A 315 16.56 -9.72 -2.29
N GLU A 316 15.55 -10.62 -2.24
CA GLU A 316 14.49 -10.60 -1.23
C GLU A 316 15.08 -10.64 0.20
N LYS A 317 15.98 -11.57 0.48
CA LYS A 317 16.65 -11.64 1.79
C LYS A 317 17.46 -10.40 2.12
N LEU A 318 18.13 -9.81 1.13
CA LEU A 318 18.91 -8.59 1.31
C LEU A 318 18.02 -7.40 1.70
N VAL A 319 16.91 -7.19 1.01
CA VAL A 319 16.00 -6.08 1.35
C VAL A 319 15.29 -6.30 2.68
N CYS A 320 14.98 -7.55 3.06
CA CYS A 320 14.47 -7.88 4.37
C CYS A 320 15.53 -7.67 5.49
N TYR A 321 16.81 -7.88 5.19
CA TYR A 321 17.89 -7.58 6.11
C TYR A 321 18.11 -6.07 6.30
N LEU A 322 18.01 -5.29 5.21
CA LEU A 322 18.17 -3.82 5.25
C LEU A 322 16.98 -3.13 5.94
N VAL A 323 15.77 -3.65 5.70
CA VAL A 323 14.54 -3.16 6.34
C VAL A 323 14.01 -4.29 7.21
N LYS A 324 14.45 -4.31 8.47
CA LYS A 324 14.13 -5.38 9.44
C LYS A 324 12.71 -5.31 9.93
N ASP A 325 12.10 -6.47 10.14
CA ASP A 325 10.83 -6.59 10.87
C ASP A 325 11.08 -6.46 12.37
N SER A 326 10.07 -5.99 13.12
CA SER A 326 10.07 -6.12 14.57
C SER A 326 9.69 -7.56 14.95
N ALA A 327 10.05 -8.00 16.15
CA ALA A 327 9.67 -9.33 16.64
C ALA A 327 8.13 -9.52 16.66
N GLU A 328 7.39 -8.46 16.96
CA GLU A 328 5.92 -8.42 16.93
C GLU A 328 5.35 -8.66 15.52
N GLU A 329 5.97 -8.11 14.48
CA GLU A 329 5.51 -8.28 13.08
C GLU A 329 5.79 -9.69 12.54
N LEU A 330 6.86 -10.33 12.98
CA LEU A 330 7.14 -11.72 12.62
C LEU A 330 6.10 -12.69 13.22
N GLU A 331 5.63 -12.40 14.46
CA GLU A 331 4.53 -13.16 15.07
C GLU A 331 3.20 -12.92 14.30
N ASP A 332 2.97 -11.70 13.82
CA ASP A 332 1.76 -11.33 13.09
C ASP A 332 1.65 -12.07 11.74
N GLU A 333 2.76 -12.19 11.00
CA GLU A 333 2.79 -12.94 9.73
C GLU A 333 2.68 -14.45 9.93
N ALA A 334 3.26 -14.98 11.02
CA ALA A 334 3.20 -16.41 11.33
C ALA A 334 1.76 -16.93 11.54
N ASP A 335 0.88 -16.11 12.10
CA ASP A 335 -0.53 -16.47 12.30
C ASP A 335 -1.28 -16.65 10.95
N PHE A 336 -0.92 -15.89 9.91
CA PHE A 336 -1.54 -16.01 8.58
C PHE A 336 -0.97 -17.17 7.76
N ASP A 337 0.30 -17.54 7.98
CA ASP A 337 0.92 -18.69 7.35
C ASP A 337 0.28 -20.02 7.78
N LEU A 338 -0.49 -20.02 8.90
CA LEU A 338 -1.27 -21.15 9.34
C LEU A 338 -2.45 -21.46 8.40
N LEU A 339 -3.00 -20.47 7.67
CA LEU A 339 -4.19 -20.59 6.84
C LEU A 339 -3.83 -21.16 5.45
N GLU A 340 -3.38 -22.40 5.40
CA GLU A 340 -2.99 -23.06 4.16
C GLU A 340 -4.21 -23.55 3.36
N GLU A 341 -4.35 -23.16 2.09
CA GLU A 341 -5.44 -23.61 1.20
C GLU A 341 -5.52 -25.12 1.07
N ARG A 342 -4.37 -25.82 1.19
CA ARG A 342 -4.33 -27.30 1.12
C ARG A 342 -5.14 -27.96 2.22
N LEU A 343 -5.25 -27.33 3.38
CA LEU A 343 -5.96 -27.86 4.54
C LEU A 343 -7.49 -27.72 4.42
N LEU A 344 -8.00 -26.94 3.48
CA LEU A 344 -9.44 -26.84 3.19
C LEU A 344 -10.07 -28.20 2.81
N ASN A 345 -9.28 -29.14 2.31
CA ASN A 345 -9.73 -30.51 2.03
C ASN A 345 -9.84 -31.38 3.31
N TYR A 346 -9.38 -30.88 4.44
CA TYR A 346 -9.41 -31.52 5.76
C TYR A 346 -10.05 -30.59 6.78
N PRO A 347 -11.40 -30.47 6.83
CA PRO A 347 -12.11 -29.44 7.61
C PRO A 347 -11.72 -29.38 9.08
N ALA A 348 -11.50 -30.50 9.73
CA ALA A 348 -11.07 -30.53 11.13
C ALA A 348 -9.71 -29.84 11.36
N LEU A 349 -8.74 -30.03 10.45
CA LEU A 349 -7.44 -29.39 10.52
C LEU A 349 -7.54 -27.89 10.18
N ALA A 350 -8.32 -27.54 9.17
CA ALA A 350 -8.56 -26.16 8.78
C ALA A 350 -9.20 -25.36 9.92
N ILE A 351 -10.21 -25.89 10.60
CA ILE A 351 -10.86 -25.29 11.79
C ILE A 351 -9.85 -25.09 12.93
N GLY A 352 -8.97 -26.09 13.15
CA GLY A 352 -7.92 -25.97 14.16
C GLY A 352 -6.91 -24.86 13.86
N GLN A 353 -6.60 -24.61 12.58
CA GLN A 353 -5.75 -23.48 12.16
C GLN A 353 -6.47 -22.14 12.34
N CYS A 354 -7.76 -22.08 11.95
CA CYS A 354 -8.58 -20.89 12.19
C CYS A 354 -8.62 -20.53 13.69
N HIS A 355 -8.81 -21.52 14.57
CA HIS A 355 -8.80 -21.29 16.02
C HIS A 355 -7.48 -20.67 16.50
N ARG A 356 -6.34 -21.17 16.03
CA ARG A 356 -5.02 -20.60 16.40
C ARG A 356 -4.87 -19.16 15.91
N ALA A 357 -5.23 -18.88 14.67
CA ALA A 357 -5.17 -17.52 14.12
C ALA A 357 -6.11 -16.57 14.87
N MET A 358 -7.32 -17.00 15.22
CA MET A 358 -8.26 -16.23 16.03
C MET A 358 -7.74 -15.98 17.45
N ASN A 359 -7.05 -16.94 18.06
CA ASN A 359 -6.37 -16.72 19.34
C ASN A 359 -5.26 -15.66 19.25
N GLY A 360 -4.57 -15.61 18.11
CA GLY A 360 -3.64 -14.52 17.77
C GLY A 360 -4.34 -13.17 17.71
N MET A 361 -5.47 -13.10 16.98
CA MET A 361 -6.32 -11.91 16.88
C MET A 361 -6.80 -11.44 18.27
N ALA A 362 -7.38 -12.34 19.09
CA ALA A 362 -7.87 -12.02 20.43
C ALA A 362 -6.79 -11.44 21.35
N LYS A 363 -5.57 -12.00 21.33
CA LYS A 363 -4.42 -11.47 22.10
C LYS A 363 -4.06 -10.05 21.69
N LYS A 364 -4.06 -9.79 20.38
CA LYS A 364 -3.70 -8.48 19.82
C LYS A 364 -4.80 -7.46 20.10
N LEU A 365 -6.07 -7.84 19.93
CA LEU A 365 -7.24 -7.04 20.25
C LEU A 365 -7.21 -6.58 21.72
N ARG A 366 -7.07 -7.51 22.66
CA ARG A 366 -6.96 -7.21 24.09
C ARG A 366 -5.86 -6.19 24.40
N LYS A 367 -4.67 -6.37 23.81
CA LYS A 367 -3.56 -5.44 23.99
C LYS A 367 -3.86 -4.07 23.39
N ASN A 368 -4.56 -4.03 22.25
CA ASN A 368 -4.88 -2.79 21.54
C ASN A 368 -5.93 -1.96 22.30
N VAL A 369 -7.02 -2.58 22.75
CA VAL A 369 -8.04 -1.93 23.58
C VAL A 369 -7.42 -1.32 24.85
N ASN A 370 -6.60 -2.11 25.58
CA ASN A 370 -5.90 -1.59 26.77
C ASN A 370 -4.95 -0.44 26.46
N ARG A 371 -4.28 -0.46 25.30
CA ARG A 371 -3.40 0.63 24.87
C ARG A 371 -4.17 1.88 24.51
N ALA A 372 -5.30 1.74 23.82
CA ALA A 372 -6.20 2.85 23.47
C ALA A 372 -6.75 3.55 24.74
N MET A 373 -7.22 2.78 25.72
CA MET A 373 -7.66 3.34 26.99
C MET A 373 -6.54 4.05 27.77
N ASN A 374 -5.32 3.52 27.73
CA ASN A 374 -4.19 4.17 28.42
C ASN A 374 -3.77 5.49 27.75
N LEU A 375 -4.04 5.69 26.45
CA LEU A 375 -3.79 6.95 25.75
C LEU A 375 -4.65 8.10 26.29
N LEU A 376 -5.85 7.83 26.80
CA LEU A 376 -6.69 8.85 27.42
C LEU A 376 -6.03 9.50 28.63
N ASN A 377 -5.27 8.73 29.43
CA ASN A 377 -4.57 9.23 30.62
C ASN A 377 -3.16 9.78 30.29
N ASP A 378 -2.47 9.22 29.32
CA ASP A 378 -1.08 9.55 28.97
C ASP A 378 -0.91 9.43 27.45
N TYR A 379 -1.21 10.52 26.73
CA TYR A 379 -1.09 10.58 25.28
C TYR A 379 0.39 10.56 24.86
N GLN A 380 0.72 9.68 23.93
CA GLN A 380 2.02 9.60 23.28
C GLN A 380 1.81 9.22 21.81
N GLN A 381 2.36 10.00 20.90
CA GLN A 381 2.21 9.80 19.45
C GLN A 381 2.63 8.39 19.00
N ASP A 382 3.74 7.87 19.51
CA ASP A 382 4.20 6.52 19.18
C ASP A 382 3.20 5.43 19.61
N LYS A 383 2.52 5.63 20.74
CA LYS A 383 1.48 4.70 21.22
C LYS A 383 0.21 4.80 20.37
N TYR A 384 -0.17 6.03 19.96
CA TYR A 384 -1.28 6.26 19.05
C TYR A 384 -1.04 5.55 17.71
N ASP A 385 0.10 5.81 17.06
CA ASP A 385 0.47 5.17 15.80
C ASP A 385 0.50 3.64 15.91
N LYS A 386 0.82 3.12 17.10
CA LYS A 386 0.82 1.68 17.37
C LYS A 386 -0.60 1.11 17.48
N VAL A 387 -1.57 1.88 18.02
CA VAL A 387 -2.98 1.49 18.05
C VAL A 387 -3.53 1.41 16.63
N GLN A 388 -3.28 2.41 15.80
CA GLN A 388 -3.74 2.43 14.41
C GLN A 388 -3.16 1.25 13.59
N ARG A 389 -1.85 0.99 13.72
CA ARG A 389 -1.23 -0.16 13.04
C ARG A 389 -1.77 -1.52 13.51
N LYS A 390 -2.22 -1.63 14.77
CA LYS A 390 -2.79 -2.87 15.28
C LYS A 390 -4.25 -3.05 14.89
N GLU A 391 -4.97 -1.97 14.66
CA GLU A 391 -6.30 -2.02 14.05
C GLU A 391 -6.19 -2.46 12.58
N ASP A 392 -5.33 -1.88 11.73
CA ASP A 392 -5.03 -2.35 10.38
C ASP A 392 -4.72 -3.87 10.34
N LEU A 393 -4.10 -4.38 11.39
CA LEU A 393 -3.80 -5.81 11.52
C LEU A 393 -5.04 -6.64 11.87
N ILE A 394 -5.91 -6.14 12.76
CA ILE A 394 -7.17 -6.79 13.14
C ILE A 394 -8.07 -6.91 11.91
N ASP A 395 -8.16 -5.88 11.08
CA ASP A 395 -8.85 -5.89 9.79
C ASP A 395 -8.31 -6.96 8.84
N LYS A 396 -6.97 -7.14 8.81
CA LYS A 396 -6.37 -8.22 8.03
C LYS A 396 -6.76 -9.60 8.55
N TYR A 397 -6.90 -9.77 9.87
CA TYR A 397 -7.40 -11.02 10.43
C TYR A 397 -8.85 -11.27 9.99
N GLU A 398 -9.71 -10.25 10.07
CA GLU A 398 -11.10 -10.34 9.60
C GLU A 398 -11.15 -10.81 8.14
N SER A 399 -10.50 -10.08 7.24
CA SER A 399 -10.51 -10.37 5.80
C SER A 399 -9.93 -11.76 5.48
N ARG A 400 -8.77 -12.12 6.05
CA ARG A 400 -8.08 -13.38 5.75
C ARG A 400 -8.80 -14.59 6.33
N LEU A 401 -9.21 -14.50 7.59
CA LEU A 401 -9.96 -15.57 8.24
C LEU A 401 -11.35 -15.71 7.64
N GLY A 402 -12.04 -14.58 7.35
CA GLY A 402 -13.34 -14.56 6.71
C GLY A 402 -13.32 -15.24 5.37
N GLU A 403 -12.37 -14.89 4.48
CA GLU A 403 -12.20 -15.53 3.19
C GLU A 403 -11.93 -17.05 3.33
N TYR A 404 -11.03 -17.43 4.22
CA TYR A 404 -10.68 -18.84 4.45
C TYR A 404 -11.87 -19.64 4.98
N LEU A 405 -12.61 -19.11 5.95
CA LEU A 405 -13.81 -19.74 6.52
C LEU A 405 -14.93 -19.85 5.48
N ILE A 406 -15.15 -18.84 4.63
CA ILE A 406 -16.12 -18.90 3.53
C ILE A 406 -15.73 -19.99 2.52
N GLN A 407 -14.44 -20.16 2.22
CA GLN A 407 -13.99 -21.26 1.36
C GLN A 407 -14.21 -22.62 2.04
N LEU A 408 -14.04 -22.69 3.35
CA LEU A 408 -14.28 -23.91 4.14
C LEU A 408 -15.76 -24.30 4.16
N THR A 409 -16.71 -23.33 4.21
CA THR A 409 -18.15 -23.64 4.15
C THR A 409 -18.60 -24.32 2.86
N LYS A 410 -17.79 -24.22 1.78
CA LYS A 410 -18.06 -24.92 0.51
C LYS A 410 -17.64 -26.40 0.52
N ARG A 411 -17.05 -26.87 1.61
CA ARG A 411 -16.61 -28.26 1.78
C ARG A 411 -17.63 -29.05 2.60
N GLU A 412 -17.61 -30.36 2.46
CA GLU A 412 -18.44 -31.26 3.28
C GLU A 412 -17.95 -31.20 4.74
N MET A 413 -18.83 -30.78 5.64
CA MET A 413 -18.58 -30.65 7.06
C MET A 413 -19.67 -31.35 7.87
N ASN A 414 -19.30 -31.94 8.99
CA ASN A 414 -20.29 -32.42 9.95
C ASN A 414 -20.92 -31.25 10.75
N THR A 415 -22.02 -31.55 11.48
CA THR A 415 -22.78 -30.53 12.23
C THR A 415 -21.91 -29.76 13.23
N ALA A 416 -21.00 -30.43 13.94
CA ALA A 416 -20.10 -29.79 14.90
C ALA A 416 -19.12 -28.83 14.21
N GLN A 417 -18.55 -29.24 13.07
CA GLN A 417 -17.65 -28.41 12.26
C GLN A 417 -18.36 -27.18 11.69
N THR A 418 -19.60 -27.34 11.21
CA THR A 418 -20.42 -26.24 10.71
C THR A 418 -20.71 -25.23 11.81
N ARG A 419 -21.08 -25.69 13.02
CA ARG A 419 -21.30 -24.81 14.18
C ARG A 419 -20.03 -24.03 14.55
N GLN A 420 -18.89 -24.70 14.59
CA GLN A 420 -17.62 -24.05 14.95
C GLN A 420 -17.16 -23.03 13.90
N THR A 421 -17.38 -23.33 12.62
CA THR A 421 -17.14 -22.37 11.52
C THR A 421 -18.06 -21.16 11.64
N SER A 422 -19.35 -21.37 11.97
CA SER A 422 -20.31 -20.29 12.19
C SER A 422 -19.94 -19.42 13.40
N LEU A 423 -19.51 -20.04 14.50
CA LEU A 423 -18.99 -19.33 15.67
C LEU A 423 -17.83 -18.39 15.27
N TYR A 424 -16.86 -18.90 14.52
CA TYR A 424 -15.70 -18.10 14.13
C TYR A 424 -16.08 -16.95 13.21
N LEU A 425 -16.94 -17.18 12.22
CA LEU A 425 -17.45 -16.11 11.34
C LEU A 425 -18.17 -15.00 12.12
N HIS A 426 -18.89 -15.36 13.18
CA HIS A 426 -19.57 -14.37 14.03
C HIS A 426 -18.58 -13.60 14.89
N THR A 427 -17.69 -14.33 15.56
CA THR A 427 -16.73 -13.74 16.50
C THR A 427 -15.69 -12.85 15.81
N ILE A 428 -15.30 -13.15 14.57
CA ILE A 428 -14.36 -12.30 13.79
C ILE A 428 -14.92 -10.89 13.65
N ASN A 429 -16.20 -10.76 13.25
CA ASN A 429 -16.83 -9.46 13.08
C ASN A 429 -16.93 -8.70 14.42
N ASP A 430 -17.27 -9.40 15.51
CA ASP A 430 -17.33 -8.75 16.83
C ASP A 430 -15.95 -8.26 17.28
N PHE A 431 -14.88 -9.03 17.01
CA PHE A 431 -13.51 -8.65 17.36
C PHE A 431 -12.99 -7.48 16.52
N GLU A 432 -13.33 -7.41 15.24
CA GLU A 432 -13.05 -6.25 14.38
C GLU A 432 -13.75 -5.01 14.91
N ARG A 433 -15.07 -5.10 15.20
CA ARG A 433 -15.82 -3.97 15.76
C ARG A 433 -15.28 -3.46 17.09
N ILE A 434 -14.81 -4.34 17.96
CA ILE A 434 -14.10 -3.93 19.19
C ILE A 434 -12.79 -3.21 18.84
N GLY A 435 -12.07 -3.66 17.81
CA GLY A 435 -10.88 -3.01 17.28
C GLY A 435 -11.14 -1.59 16.76
N ASP A 436 -12.20 -1.42 15.96
CA ASP A 436 -12.69 -0.13 15.46
C ASP A 436 -12.94 0.86 16.60
N HIS A 437 -13.66 0.41 17.64
CA HIS A 437 -13.95 1.27 18.79
C HIS A 437 -12.69 1.61 19.60
N ALA A 438 -11.71 0.71 19.68
CA ALA A 438 -10.43 1.01 20.31
C ALA A 438 -9.64 2.07 19.51
N SER A 439 -9.63 1.96 18.17
CA SER A 439 -9.05 2.97 17.27
C SER A 439 -9.74 4.32 17.43
N TYR A 440 -11.07 4.33 17.52
CA TYR A 440 -11.84 5.55 17.73
C TYR A 440 -11.55 6.21 19.10
N ILE A 441 -11.44 5.44 20.18
CA ILE A 441 -11.01 5.94 21.50
C ILE A 441 -9.61 6.58 21.43
N ALA A 442 -8.68 5.96 20.72
CA ALA A 442 -7.36 6.53 20.52
C ALA A 442 -7.41 7.85 19.72
N HIS A 443 -8.32 7.93 18.73
CA HIS A 443 -8.56 9.17 17.97
C HIS A 443 -9.10 10.28 18.87
N MET A 444 -10.04 9.99 19.75
CA MET A 444 -10.54 10.95 20.75
C MET A 444 -9.42 11.43 21.68
N SER A 445 -8.52 10.54 22.09
CA SER A 445 -7.35 10.91 22.89
C SER A 445 -6.40 11.85 22.12
N ASN A 446 -6.20 11.64 20.81
CA ASN A 446 -5.43 12.54 19.97
C ASN A 446 -6.11 13.91 19.84
N GLU A 447 -7.42 13.93 19.63
CA GLU A 447 -8.20 15.17 19.55
C GLU A 447 -8.14 15.97 20.86
N MET A 448 -8.26 15.30 22.01
CA MET A 448 -8.07 15.93 23.32
C MET A 448 -6.69 16.56 23.47
N HIS A 449 -5.65 15.87 22.99
CA HIS A 449 -4.28 16.38 23.05
C HIS A 449 -4.09 17.62 22.16
N ASP A 450 -4.56 17.57 20.92
CA ASP A 450 -4.40 18.66 19.93
C ASP A 450 -5.21 19.91 20.32
N ASN A 451 -6.41 19.74 20.86
CA ASN A 451 -7.30 20.82 21.29
C ASN A 451 -7.02 21.27 22.73
N HIS A 452 -6.06 20.65 23.44
CA HIS A 452 -5.77 20.89 24.85
C HIS A 452 -7.01 20.74 25.75
N THR A 453 -7.93 19.84 25.37
CA THR A 453 -9.16 19.54 26.11
C THR A 453 -8.84 18.60 27.28
N ASN A 454 -9.38 18.89 28.47
CA ASN A 454 -9.20 18.04 29.65
C ASN A 454 -10.48 17.94 30.46
N PHE A 455 -10.72 16.78 31.04
CA PHE A 455 -11.87 16.56 31.90
C PHE A 455 -11.60 17.05 33.35
N SER A 456 -12.66 17.35 34.09
CA SER A 456 -12.54 17.61 35.53
C SER A 456 -12.07 16.36 36.28
N GLN A 457 -11.44 16.53 37.46
CA GLN A 457 -10.98 15.39 38.27
C GLN A 457 -12.10 14.41 38.57
N THR A 458 -13.29 14.90 38.91
CA THR A 458 -14.48 14.04 39.14
C THR A 458 -14.85 13.23 37.90
N ALA A 459 -14.82 13.84 36.70
CA ALA A 459 -15.10 13.12 35.46
C ALA A 459 -14.04 12.05 35.16
N TRP A 460 -12.78 12.33 35.47
CA TRP A 460 -11.70 11.35 35.37
C TRP A 460 -11.87 10.18 36.34
N ASP A 461 -12.23 10.47 37.59
CA ASP A 461 -12.42 9.42 38.60
C ASP A 461 -13.57 8.49 38.18
N GLU A 462 -14.69 9.04 37.72
CA GLU A 462 -15.84 8.32 37.19
C GLU A 462 -15.47 7.51 35.93
N LEU A 463 -14.76 8.10 34.96
CA LEU A 463 -14.35 7.46 33.72
C LEU A 463 -13.40 6.28 33.97
N ASN A 464 -12.48 6.41 34.93
CA ASN A 464 -11.56 5.34 35.30
C ASN A 464 -12.29 4.09 35.82
N VAL A 465 -13.40 4.26 36.57
CA VAL A 465 -14.22 3.12 37.01
C VAL A 465 -14.79 2.34 35.82
N VAL A 466 -15.32 3.06 34.80
CA VAL A 466 -15.83 2.42 33.58
C VAL A 466 -14.69 1.79 32.77
N MET A 467 -13.54 2.45 32.68
CA MET A 467 -12.36 1.89 31.99
C MET A 467 -11.89 0.58 32.63
N ASP A 468 -11.92 0.49 33.96
CA ASP A 468 -11.54 -0.73 34.66
C ASP A 468 -12.56 -1.87 34.45
N ALA A 469 -13.87 -1.54 34.39
CA ALA A 469 -14.91 -2.50 34.05
C ALA A 469 -14.74 -3.02 32.61
N VAL A 470 -14.48 -2.16 31.63
CA VAL A 470 -14.22 -2.53 30.23
C VAL A 470 -12.92 -3.37 30.11
N ARG A 471 -11.88 -3.04 30.88
CA ARG A 471 -10.67 -3.86 30.94
C ARG A 471 -10.93 -5.28 31.43
N GLU A 472 -11.73 -5.40 32.47
CA GLU A 472 -12.11 -6.73 32.97
C GLU A 472 -12.90 -7.48 31.92
N GLU A 473 -13.91 -6.84 31.30
CA GLU A 473 -14.75 -7.46 30.29
C GLU A 473 -13.97 -7.98 29.10
N ILE A 474 -13.10 -7.17 28.50
CA ILE A 474 -12.27 -7.60 27.35
C ILE A 474 -11.29 -8.70 27.72
N ASN A 475 -10.77 -8.68 28.96
CA ASN A 475 -9.87 -9.73 29.45
C ASN A 475 -10.64 -11.06 29.62
N VAL A 476 -11.83 -11.04 30.21
CA VAL A 476 -12.66 -12.23 30.39
C VAL A 476 -13.10 -12.76 29.01
N THR A 477 -13.59 -11.90 28.12
CA THR A 477 -14.01 -12.25 26.75
C THR A 477 -12.91 -12.94 25.96
N CYS A 478 -11.72 -12.32 25.87
CA CYS A 478 -10.61 -12.90 25.13
C CYS A 478 -10.12 -14.21 25.75
N ASN A 479 -10.04 -14.31 27.08
CA ASN A 479 -9.60 -15.53 27.75
C ASN A 479 -10.62 -16.66 27.61
N ALA A 480 -11.91 -16.37 27.77
CA ALA A 480 -12.99 -17.34 27.57
C ALA A 480 -12.98 -17.90 26.14
N PHE A 481 -12.83 -17.04 25.14
CA PHE A 481 -12.73 -17.46 23.74
C PHE A 481 -11.51 -18.35 23.47
N MET A 482 -10.32 -17.92 23.94
CA MET A 482 -9.07 -18.66 23.68
C MET A 482 -9.04 -20.05 24.31
N ASN A 483 -9.71 -20.23 25.46
CA ASN A 483 -9.71 -21.47 26.23
C ASN A 483 -11.01 -22.28 26.07
N ASP A 484 -11.96 -21.84 25.25
CA ASP A 484 -13.32 -22.41 25.14
C ASP A 484 -14.01 -22.51 26.53
N ASP A 485 -13.79 -21.50 27.38
CA ASP A 485 -14.29 -21.45 28.75
C ASP A 485 -15.67 -20.80 28.79
N ARG A 486 -16.70 -21.66 28.80
CA ARG A 486 -18.11 -21.24 28.81
C ARG A 486 -18.58 -20.72 30.15
N GLU A 487 -17.98 -21.17 31.25
CA GLU A 487 -18.30 -20.65 32.57
C GLU A 487 -17.86 -19.19 32.71
N ALA A 488 -16.63 -18.88 32.24
CA ALA A 488 -16.18 -17.51 32.18
C ALA A 488 -17.01 -16.66 31.20
N ALA A 489 -17.47 -17.23 30.09
CA ALA A 489 -18.30 -16.54 29.10
C ALA A 489 -19.64 -16.06 29.69
N GLN A 490 -20.21 -16.79 30.63
CA GLN A 490 -21.48 -16.40 31.30
C GLN A 490 -21.37 -15.10 32.11
N ARG A 491 -20.15 -14.73 32.54
CA ARG A 491 -19.89 -13.50 33.30
C ARG A 491 -19.88 -12.23 32.47
N VAL A 492 -19.72 -12.35 31.16
CA VAL A 492 -19.50 -11.19 30.28
C VAL A 492 -20.79 -10.38 30.09
N ALA A 493 -21.93 -11.03 29.84
CA ALA A 493 -23.17 -10.31 29.60
C ALA A 493 -23.67 -9.52 30.84
N PRO A 494 -23.64 -10.06 32.10
CA PRO A 494 -23.95 -9.27 33.28
C PRO A 494 -23.05 -8.05 33.46
N LEU A 495 -21.74 -8.21 33.18
CA LEU A 495 -20.77 -7.11 33.23
C LEU A 495 -21.02 -6.05 32.15
N GLY A 496 -21.35 -6.47 30.91
CA GLY A 496 -21.71 -5.56 29.84
C GLY A 496 -22.94 -4.71 30.13
N VAL A 497 -23.95 -5.28 30.81
CA VAL A 497 -25.12 -4.51 31.27
C VAL A 497 -24.74 -3.49 32.35
N VAL A 498 -23.83 -3.84 33.26
CA VAL A 498 -23.29 -2.88 34.24
C VAL A 498 -22.55 -1.74 33.56
N ILE A 499 -21.67 -2.04 32.61
CA ILE A 499 -20.93 -1.02 31.85
C ILE A 499 -21.90 -0.08 31.12
N THR A 500 -22.90 -0.62 30.42
CA THR A 500 -23.87 0.19 29.68
C THR A 500 -24.62 1.14 30.63
N ARG A 501 -25.07 0.65 31.80
CA ARG A 501 -25.72 1.49 32.79
C ARG A 501 -24.81 2.57 33.37
N LEU A 502 -23.54 2.25 33.64
CA LEU A 502 -22.53 3.23 34.06
C LEU A 502 -22.34 4.30 33.01
N CYS A 503 -22.19 3.92 31.74
CA CYS A 503 -22.05 4.87 30.64
C CYS A 503 -23.25 5.83 30.55
N ASP A 504 -24.47 5.32 30.67
CA ASP A 504 -25.68 6.15 30.61
C ASP A 504 -25.82 7.06 31.85
N GLU A 505 -25.47 6.59 33.02
CA GLU A 505 -25.45 7.41 34.24
C GLU A 505 -24.40 8.53 34.14
N LEU A 506 -23.20 8.23 33.65
CA LEU A 506 -22.13 9.26 33.47
C LEU A 506 -22.49 10.32 32.43
N LYS A 507 -23.22 9.94 31.37
CA LYS A 507 -23.76 10.92 30.41
C LYS A 507 -24.76 11.86 31.10
N MET A 508 -25.63 11.35 31.94
CA MET A 508 -26.58 12.19 32.69
C MET A 508 -25.85 13.13 33.66
N ARG A 509 -24.90 12.63 34.44
CA ARG A 509 -24.10 13.45 35.37
C ARG A 509 -23.29 14.51 34.61
N HIS A 510 -22.79 14.18 33.44
CA HIS A 510 -22.07 15.15 32.60
C HIS A 510 -23.00 16.21 32.06
N ALA A 511 -24.21 15.87 31.60
CA ALA A 511 -25.21 16.81 31.14
C ALA A 511 -25.62 17.79 32.27
N GLU A 512 -25.70 17.29 33.51
CA GLU A 512 -25.94 18.14 34.69
C GLU A 512 -24.76 19.10 34.93
N ARG A 513 -23.52 18.63 34.90
CA ARG A 513 -22.32 19.49 35.01
C ARG A 513 -22.28 20.58 33.91
N LEU A 514 -22.68 20.22 32.68
CA LEU A 514 -22.78 21.13 31.56
C LEU A 514 -23.85 22.20 31.82
N SER A 515 -25.02 21.81 32.30
CA SER A 515 -26.11 22.78 32.65
C SER A 515 -25.73 23.74 33.76
N GLN A 516 -24.85 23.34 34.67
CA GLN A 516 -24.30 24.14 35.75
C GLN A 516 -23.09 24.99 35.32
N GLY A 517 -22.68 24.95 34.05
CA GLY A 517 -21.52 25.67 33.53
C GLY A 517 -20.17 25.18 34.09
N LYS A 518 -20.09 23.98 34.63
CA LYS A 518 -18.87 23.38 35.20
C LYS A 518 -17.98 22.70 34.18
N CYS A 519 -18.44 22.51 32.95
CA CYS A 519 -17.68 21.97 31.83
C CYS A 519 -18.13 22.61 30.51
N GLY A 520 -17.30 22.58 29.47
CA GLY A 520 -17.60 23.06 28.14
C GLY A 520 -18.38 22.06 27.29
N LEU A 521 -18.92 22.52 26.17
CA LEU A 521 -19.66 21.70 25.22
C LEU A 521 -18.73 20.71 24.49
N GLU A 522 -17.53 21.13 24.18
CA GLU A 522 -16.52 20.34 23.45
C GLU A 522 -16.06 19.14 24.28
N GLU A 523 -15.71 19.38 25.56
CA GLU A 523 -15.40 18.31 26.52
C GLU A 523 -16.57 17.32 26.67
N GLY A 524 -17.82 17.83 26.64
CA GLY A 524 -19.01 17.02 26.73
C GLY A 524 -19.22 16.08 25.57
N THR A 525 -18.90 16.53 24.37
CA THR A 525 -19.01 15.71 23.15
C THR A 525 -18.01 14.57 23.19
N VAL A 526 -16.73 14.88 23.43
CA VAL A 526 -15.65 13.88 23.50
C VAL A 526 -15.92 12.87 24.61
N PHE A 527 -16.37 13.32 25.80
CA PHE A 527 -16.71 12.44 26.92
C PHE A 527 -17.84 11.48 26.56
N SER A 528 -18.89 11.97 25.90
CA SER A 528 -20.03 11.16 25.46
C SER A 528 -19.61 10.13 24.39
N ASP A 529 -18.73 10.50 23.47
CA ASP A 529 -18.26 9.61 22.40
C ASP A 529 -17.37 8.48 22.93
N ILE A 530 -16.53 8.76 23.92
CA ILE A 530 -15.76 7.76 24.65
C ILE A 530 -16.70 6.75 25.33
N LEU A 531 -17.70 7.25 26.07
CA LEU A 531 -18.68 6.39 26.75
C LEU A 531 -19.53 5.56 25.76
N ASN A 532 -19.90 6.13 24.61
CA ASN A 532 -20.56 5.39 23.53
C ASN A 532 -19.70 4.23 23.04
N SER A 533 -18.41 4.47 22.85
CA SER A 533 -17.46 3.43 22.40
C SER A 533 -17.30 2.33 23.44
N PHE A 534 -17.26 2.65 24.73
CA PHE A 534 -17.22 1.65 25.80
C PHE A 534 -18.48 0.78 25.82
N GLY A 535 -19.67 1.38 25.69
CA GLY A 535 -20.91 0.63 25.61
C GLY A 535 -20.99 -0.28 24.37
N ARG A 536 -20.42 0.14 23.23
CA ARG A 536 -20.32 -0.69 22.02
C ARG A 536 -19.34 -1.84 22.19
N ILE A 537 -18.18 -1.61 22.77
CA ILE A 537 -17.22 -2.68 23.11
C ILE A 537 -17.90 -3.74 23.98
N ALA A 538 -18.62 -3.32 25.03
CA ALA A 538 -19.34 -4.24 25.90
C ALA A 538 -20.41 -5.05 25.14
N SER A 539 -21.16 -4.41 24.24
CA SER A 539 -22.15 -5.09 23.42
C SER A 539 -21.54 -6.17 22.52
N HIS A 540 -20.40 -5.89 21.88
CA HIS A 540 -19.70 -6.86 21.01
C HIS A 540 -19.02 -7.98 21.81
N CYS A 541 -18.50 -7.71 23.00
CA CYS A 541 -18.03 -8.73 23.93
C CYS A 541 -19.14 -9.71 24.30
N ALA A 542 -20.32 -9.21 24.68
CA ALA A 542 -21.50 -10.02 25.00
C ALA A 542 -21.99 -10.84 23.80
N SER A 543 -21.98 -10.26 22.58
CA SER A 543 -22.32 -10.95 21.32
C SER A 543 -21.38 -12.13 21.05
N ALA A 544 -20.06 -11.92 21.10
CA ALA A 544 -19.06 -12.95 20.88
C ALA A 544 -19.20 -14.10 21.91
N MET A 545 -19.45 -13.79 23.17
CA MET A 545 -19.63 -14.80 24.21
C MET A 545 -20.97 -15.55 24.09
N THR A 546 -22.02 -14.88 23.63
CA THR A 546 -23.28 -15.54 23.28
C THR A 546 -23.09 -16.57 22.17
N ALA A 547 -22.32 -16.22 21.13
CA ALA A 547 -21.98 -17.15 20.05
C ALA A 547 -21.18 -18.37 20.58
N LEU A 548 -20.22 -18.14 21.49
CA LEU A 548 -19.42 -19.20 22.11
C LEU A 548 -20.31 -20.20 22.90
N MET A 549 -21.24 -19.70 23.68
CA MET A 549 -22.16 -20.56 24.46
C MET A 549 -23.09 -21.36 23.54
N LYS A 550 -23.66 -20.75 22.50
CA LYS A 550 -24.52 -21.42 21.50
C LYS A 550 -23.82 -22.55 20.77
N SER A 551 -22.52 -22.45 20.53
CA SER A 551 -21.79 -23.49 19.81
C SER A 551 -21.75 -24.85 20.50
N GLY A 552 -22.07 -24.90 21.80
CA GLY A 552 -22.03 -26.11 22.62
C GLY A 552 -23.37 -26.84 22.81
N GLU A 553 -24.47 -26.27 22.40
CA GLU A 553 -25.80 -26.89 22.61
C GLU A 553 -26.15 -27.86 21.47
N GLU A 554 -26.67 -29.07 21.84
CA GLU A 554 -27.06 -30.11 20.86
C GLU A 554 -28.41 -29.86 20.16
N THR A 555 -29.13 -28.78 20.44
CA THR A 555 -30.50 -28.56 20.00
C THR A 555 -30.61 -28.07 18.55
N THR A 556 -31.56 -28.73 17.83
CA THR A 556 -31.75 -28.65 16.37
C THR A 556 -32.73 -27.54 15.91
N ASP A 557 -33.29 -26.73 16.79
CA ASP A 557 -34.37 -25.77 16.47
C ASP A 557 -33.92 -24.32 16.49
N ILE A 558 -33.80 -23.77 15.28
CA ILE A 558 -33.29 -22.40 15.02
C ILE A 558 -34.28 -21.29 15.37
N HIS A 559 -35.58 -21.60 15.59
CA HIS A 559 -36.65 -20.60 15.73
C HIS A 559 -37.14 -20.29 17.15
N ILE A 560 -36.67 -20.97 18.21
CA ILE A 560 -37.16 -20.77 19.59
C ILE A 560 -36.16 -19.97 20.50
N HIS A 561 -35.19 -19.28 20.00
CA HIS A 561 -33.86 -19.19 20.64
C HIS A 561 -33.40 -17.86 21.23
N ASN A 562 -34.13 -16.77 21.11
CA ASN A 562 -33.60 -15.51 21.68
C ASN A 562 -33.83 -15.34 23.20
N SER A 563 -34.69 -16.14 23.81
CA SER A 563 -35.02 -16.01 25.23
C SER A 563 -34.40 -17.04 26.18
N ARG A 564 -33.73 -18.10 25.65
CA ARG A 564 -33.17 -19.19 26.48
C ARG A 564 -31.66 -19.15 26.74
N ILE A 565 -30.90 -18.29 26.07
CA ILE A 565 -29.43 -18.36 26.11
C ILE A 565 -28.81 -17.49 27.19
N TYR A 566 -29.44 -16.41 27.52
CA TYR A 566 -29.30 -15.73 28.79
C TYR A 566 -30.70 -15.68 29.40
N PRO A 567 -31.09 -16.62 30.23
CA PRO A 567 -32.20 -16.35 31.11
C PRO A 567 -31.70 -15.20 32.01
N THR A 568 -32.10 -13.97 31.66
CA THR A 568 -31.99 -12.82 32.57
C THR A 568 -32.62 -13.14 33.95
N ASP A 569 -33.35 -14.22 34.01
CA ASP A 569 -34.01 -14.79 35.17
C ASP A 569 -33.21 -15.90 35.89
N SER A 570 -31.96 -16.24 35.40
CA SER A 570 -31.15 -17.23 36.11
C SER A 570 -30.55 -16.61 37.38
N LEU A 571 -30.58 -17.36 38.47
CA LEU A 571 -29.98 -16.97 39.75
C LEU A 571 -28.51 -16.61 39.60
N GLU A 572 -27.79 -17.30 38.70
CA GLU A 572 -26.37 -17.08 38.41
C GLU A 572 -26.11 -15.74 37.73
N TYR A 573 -26.93 -15.39 36.72
CA TYR A 573 -26.86 -14.09 36.03
C TYR A 573 -27.06 -12.95 37.02
N TYR A 574 -28.08 -13.07 37.86
CA TYR A 574 -28.41 -12.05 38.87
C TYR A 574 -27.32 -11.90 39.92
N THR A 575 -26.68 -13.01 40.29
CA THR A 575 -25.55 -13.01 41.23
C THR A 575 -24.35 -12.26 40.67
N TYR A 576 -23.94 -12.56 39.41
CA TYR A 576 -22.83 -11.86 38.75
C TYR A 576 -23.17 -10.38 38.52
N PHE A 577 -24.38 -10.07 38.11
CA PHE A 577 -24.82 -8.68 37.93
C PHE A 577 -24.72 -7.88 39.24
N LYS A 578 -25.16 -8.43 40.33
CA LYS A 578 -25.11 -7.80 41.65
C LYS A 578 -23.67 -7.62 42.16
N GLU A 579 -22.81 -8.62 41.93
CA GLU A 579 -21.38 -8.56 42.24
C GLU A 579 -20.70 -7.44 41.47
N TYR A 580 -20.90 -7.35 40.17
CA TYR A 580 -20.27 -6.31 39.32
C TYR A 580 -20.83 -4.92 39.62
N ARG A 581 -22.12 -4.80 39.87
CA ARG A 581 -22.73 -3.51 40.28
C ARG A 581 -22.13 -3.00 41.60
N GLN A 582 -21.84 -3.88 42.53
CA GLN A 582 -21.22 -3.51 43.80
C GLN A 582 -19.71 -3.18 43.60
N LYS A 583 -19.04 -3.89 42.70
CA LYS A 583 -17.62 -3.70 42.43
C LYS A 583 -17.31 -2.37 41.71
N TYR A 584 -18.18 -1.96 40.79
CA TYR A 584 -18.01 -0.77 39.95
C TYR A 584 -19.03 0.32 40.33
N ASP A 585 -19.15 0.60 41.61
CA ASP A 585 -20.01 1.67 42.12
C ASP A 585 -19.30 3.03 41.97
N ILE A 586 -19.98 4.00 41.33
CA ILE A 586 -19.53 5.38 41.15
C ILE A 586 -20.02 6.35 42.21
N GLY A 587 -20.57 5.82 43.33
CA GLY A 587 -21.13 6.61 44.42
C GLY A 587 -22.40 7.38 44.01
N THR A 588 -23.45 7.25 44.77
CA THR A 588 -24.69 8.01 44.55
C THR A 588 -24.61 9.33 45.28
N GLU A 589 -24.43 10.44 44.57
CA GLU A 589 -24.71 11.78 45.12
C GLU A 589 -26.20 12.14 45.07
N VAL A 590 -27.03 11.32 44.45
CA VAL A 590 -28.51 11.53 44.41
C VAL A 590 -29.21 10.17 44.39
N GLU A 591 -29.94 9.88 45.46
CA GLU A 591 -31.04 8.91 45.46
C GLU A 591 -32.12 9.37 44.46
N HIS A 592 -31.89 9.22 43.17
CA HIS A 592 -32.96 9.29 42.19
C HIS A 592 -33.36 7.87 41.80
N LYS A 593 -34.48 7.47 42.38
CA LYS A 593 -35.37 6.35 42.05
C LYS A 593 -35.06 5.73 40.67
N LEU A 594 -34.20 4.75 40.63
CA LEU A 594 -34.20 3.68 39.63
C LEU A 594 -34.66 2.40 40.32
N SER A 595 -35.88 2.46 40.91
CA SER A 595 -36.68 1.29 41.17
C SER A 595 -37.36 0.86 39.87
N MET A 596 -36.62 0.20 39.01
CA MET A 596 -37.18 -0.78 38.10
C MET A 596 -36.70 -2.13 38.59
N GLU A 597 -37.38 -2.64 39.65
CA GLU A 597 -37.54 -4.07 39.80
C GLU A 597 -38.19 -4.58 38.51
N PRO A 598 -37.78 -5.74 37.97
CA PRO A 598 -38.55 -6.37 36.91
C PRO A 598 -39.95 -6.55 37.41
N GLU A 599 -40.98 -6.04 36.69
CA GLU A 599 -42.35 -6.34 36.96
C GLU A 599 -42.49 -7.86 37.07
N GLU A 600 -42.95 -8.32 38.24
CA GLU A 600 -43.42 -9.68 38.43
C GLU A 600 -44.55 -9.90 37.41
N VAL A 601 -44.25 -10.65 36.36
CA VAL A 601 -45.28 -11.16 35.46
C VAL A 601 -45.92 -12.34 36.16
N GLU A 602 -47.14 -12.13 36.70
CA GLU A 602 -48.07 -13.19 37.07
C GLU A 602 -48.36 -14.12 35.87
#